data_0f08d291bea14b22d2bfb2637b62a881
#
_entry.id   0f08d291bea14b22d2bfb2637b62a881
#
_cell.length_a   1.000
_cell.length_b   1.000
_cell.length_c   1.000
_cell.angle_alpha   90.00
_cell.angle_beta   90.00
_cell.angle_gamma   90.00
#
_symmetry.space_group_name_H-M   'P 1'
#
loop_
_entity.id
_entity.type
_entity.pdbx_description
1 polymer ?
#
loop_
_entity_poly.entity_id
_entity_poly.type
_entity_poly.pdbx_seq_one_letter_code
_entity_poly.pdbx_strand_id
1 'polypeptide(L)'
;MYKRQTLYQKTDKDVSVLAVNTLGVLYLVENGDSVKSVEDLKGKTIYASGKGATPEYALNSVLKANGIDPEKDVTVEFKSEHAEVVSALVQDQTAVGLLPQPFVTTALMKNDKLKVALDLNKLWEDSMDDGSKLVTGVVIANNEFVQDHADKVNDFMDAYKESVDFVNSDTEAAAQIIGDHDIIAKEVAQKAIPDCSIVFIEGDEMKTMLSGYLATLDDQNPEIIGGQLPDDAFYYTR
;
A
#
# COMPACT_ATOMS: atom_id res chain seq x y z
N MET A 1 1.38 6.88 -3.05
CA MET A 1 0.15 7.15 -3.84
C MET A 1 -0.23 8.62 -3.84
N TYR A 2 -0.52 9.26 -2.71
CA TYR A 2 -0.91 10.68 -2.63
C TYR A 2 0.05 11.65 -3.33
N LYS A 3 1.37 11.37 -3.35
CA LYS A 3 2.36 12.19 -4.09
C LYS A 3 2.06 12.31 -5.59
N ARG A 4 1.38 11.32 -6.17
CA ARG A 4 1.04 11.32 -7.60
C ARG A 4 -0.19 12.17 -7.89
N GLN A 5 -1.19 12.17 -7.01
CA GLN A 5 -2.29 13.12 -7.08
C GLN A 5 -1.80 14.56 -6.91
N THR A 6 -0.88 14.79 -5.98
CA THR A 6 -0.21 16.09 -5.86
C THR A 6 0.59 16.44 -7.13
N LEU A 7 1.18 15.43 -7.80
CA LEU A 7 1.84 15.61 -9.08
C LEU A 7 0.85 16.05 -10.17
N TYR A 8 -0.32 15.38 -10.27
CA TYR A 8 -1.38 15.75 -11.19
C TYR A 8 -1.79 17.23 -11.05
N GLN A 9 -2.03 17.69 -9.81
CA GLN A 9 -2.35 19.10 -9.56
C GLN A 9 -1.19 20.07 -9.87
N LYS A 10 0.06 19.65 -9.65
CA LYS A 10 1.26 20.49 -9.89
C LYS A 10 1.72 20.53 -11.34
N THR A 11 1.28 19.60 -12.16
CA THR A 11 1.63 19.51 -13.60
C THR A 11 0.50 19.99 -14.49
N ASP A 12 -0.41 20.83 -13.97
CA ASP A 12 -1.58 21.29 -14.71
C ASP A 12 -2.39 20.12 -15.34
N LYS A 13 -2.50 19.02 -14.58
CA LYS A 13 -3.21 17.78 -14.97
C LYS A 13 -2.55 17.00 -16.13
N ASP A 14 -1.25 17.13 -16.32
CA ASP A 14 -0.52 16.52 -17.43
C ASP A 14 -0.08 15.07 -17.17
N VAL A 15 -0.77 14.33 -16.31
CA VAL A 15 -0.52 12.90 -16.09
C VAL A 15 -1.82 12.14 -15.90
N SER A 16 -1.87 10.90 -16.42
CA SER A 16 -2.98 9.96 -16.18
C SER A 16 -2.48 8.70 -15.49
N VAL A 17 -3.37 8.08 -14.70
CA VAL A 17 -3.15 6.76 -14.13
C VAL A 17 -3.60 5.72 -15.16
N LEU A 18 -2.67 4.84 -15.54
CA LEU A 18 -2.90 3.77 -16.51
C LEU A 18 -3.45 2.50 -15.84
N ALA A 19 -2.89 2.16 -14.68
CA ALA A 19 -3.29 0.97 -13.93
C ALA A 19 -2.95 1.11 -12.44
N VAL A 20 -3.70 0.42 -11.58
CA VAL A 20 -3.28 0.07 -10.23
C VAL A 20 -2.42 -1.17 -10.31
N ASN A 21 -1.23 -1.14 -9.69
CA ASN A 21 -0.28 -2.25 -9.72
C ASN A 21 0.02 -2.86 -8.36
N THR A 22 -0.44 -2.23 -7.27
CA THR A 22 -0.21 -2.73 -5.92
C THR A 22 -1.33 -2.28 -5.00
N LEU A 23 -1.94 -3.24 -4.32
CA LEU A 23 -2.90 -3.00 -3.26
C LEU A 23 -2.27 -3.29 -1.89
N GLY A 24 -2.80 -2.70 -0.82
CA GLY A 24 -2.45 -3.05 0.55
C GLY A 24 -0.97 -2.97 0.89
N VAL A 25 -0.33 -4.09 1.04
CA VAL A 25 1.06 -4.37 1.48
C VAL A 25 1.41 -3.93 2.90
N LEU A 26 0.46 -3.40 3.66
CA LEU A 26 0.67 -2.94 5.04
C LEU A 26 0.12 -3.96 6.03
N TYR A 27 0.93 -4.32 7.00
CA TYR A 27 0.61 -5.32 8.02
C TYR A 27 0.93 -4.82 9.40
N LEU A 28 0.09 -5.18 10.36
CA LEU A 28 0.37 -5.01 11.78
C LEU A 28 1.07 -6.26 12.31
N VAL A 29 2.28 -6.08 12.81
CA VAL A 29 3.18 -7.13 13.29
C VAL A 29 3.38 -6.97 14.78
N GLU A 30 3.32 -8.06 15.55
CA GLU A 30 3.59 -8.03 16.98
C GLU A 30 4.67 -9.06 17.38
N ASN A 31 5.26 -8.84 18.56
CA ASN A 31 6.14 -9.80 19.22
C ASN A 31 5.35 -10.52 20.30
N GLY A 32 4.47 -11.45 19.87
CA GLY A 32 3.53 -12.11 20.78
C GLY A 32 2.33 -12.68 20.06
N ASP A 33 1.20 -12.71 20.74
CA ASP A 33 -0.06 -13.26 20.25
C ASP A 33 -1.28 -12.56 20.91
N SER A 34 -1.17 -11.26 21.13
CA SER A 34 -2.15 -10.46 21.89
C SER A 34 -3.17 -9.72 21.03
N VAL A 35 -2.91 -9.58 19.73
CA VAL A 35 -3.78 -8.86 18.78
C VAL A 35 -4.44 -9.86 17.83
N LYS A 36 -5.78 -9.94 17.90
CA LYS A 36 -6.61 -10.83 17.07
C LYS A 36 -7.63 -10.06 16.24
N SER A 37 -7.93 -8.85 16.67
CA SER A 37 -8.87 -7.95 16.02
C SER A 37 -8.38 -6.51 16.11
N VAL A 38 -9.02 -5.60 15.39
CA VAL A 38 -8.67 -4.17 15.43
C VAL A 38 -8.93 -3.55 16.81
N GLU A 39 -9.91 -4.05 17.56
CA GLU A 39 -10.24 -3.61 18.91
C GLU A 39 -9.09 -3.86 19.90
N ASP A 40 -8.30 -4.90 19.69
CA ASP A 40 -7.15 -5.23 20.55
C ASP A 40 -6.01 -4.22 20.43
N LEU A 41 -6.09 -3.30 19.47
CA LEU A 41 -5.14 -2.20 19.33
C LEU A 41 -5.35 -1.10 20.37
N LYS A 42 -6.51 -1.02 21.03
CA LYS A 42 -6.79 -0.02 22.06
C LYS A 42 -5.79 -0.11 23.19
N GLY A 43 -5.23 1.04 23.57
CA GLY A 43 -4.21 1.14 24.63
C GLY A 43 -2.81 0.70 24.21
N LYS A 44 -2.61 0.24 22.97
CA LYS A 44 -1.29 -0.18 22.50
C LYS A 44 -0.48 0.96 21.91
N THR A 45 0.85 0.78 21.94
CA THR A 45 1.77 1.57 21.13
C THR A 45 1.90 0.91 19.75
N ILE A 46 1.73 1.70 18.70
CA ILE A 46 1.92 1.29 17.31
C ILE A 46 3.15 2.00 16.75
N TYR A 47 4.23 1.27 16.53
CA TYR A 47 5.40 1.79 15.84
C TYR A 47 5.16 1.79 14.34
N ALA A 48 5.36 2.92 13.67
CA ALA A 48 5.18 3.07 12.23
C ALA A 48 6.35 3.86 11.62
N SER A 49 6.44 3.86 10.31
CA SER A 49 7.27 4.80 9.56
C SER A 49 6.41 5.52 8.53
N GLY A 50 6.93 6.60 7.95
CA GLY A 50 6.22 7.34 6.92
C GLY A 50 5.13 8.28 7.47
N LYS A 51 5.48 9.06 8.50
CA LYS A 51 4.61 10.16 8.97
C LYS A 51 4.24 11.11 7.82
N GLY A 52 2.97 11.49 7.73
CA GLY A 52 2.45 12.29 6.62
C GLY A 52 2.38 11.53 5.29
N ALA A 53 2.32 10.19 5.33
CA ALA A 53 2.28 9.33 4.14
C ALA A 53 1.19 8.26 4.26
N THR A 54 1.02 7.46 3.18
CA THR A 54 0.01 6.39 3.07
C THR A 54 -0.13 5.52 4.33
N PRO A 55 0.94 5.04 4.99
CA PRO A 55 0.78 4.19 6.17
C PRO A 55 0.00 4.85 7.31
N GLU A 56 0.28 6.12 7.60
CA GLU A 56 -0.42 6.86 8.65
C GLU A 56 -1.90 7.02 8.33
N TYR A 57 -2.21 7.48 7.11
CA TYR A 57 -3.59 7.75 6.73
C TYR A 57 -4.42 6.47 6.61
N ALA A 58 -3.83 5.40 6.08
CA ALA A 58 -4.48 4.10 6.01
C ALA A 58 -4.79 3.54 7.40
N LEU A 59 -3.83 3.60 8.32
CA LEU A 59 -4.05 3.19 9.71
C LEU A 59 -5.16 4.02 10.36
N ASN A 60 -5.10 5.35 10.25
CA ASN A 60 -6.08 6.24 10.84
C ASN A 60 -7.50 6.01 10.29
N SER A 61 -7.64 5.73 8.97
CA SER A 61 -8.94 5.39 8.36
C SER A 61 -9.53 4.12 8.98
N VAL A 62 -8.72 3.05 9.03
CA VAL A 62 -9.16 1.77 9.58
C VAL A 62 -9.52 1.89 11.05
N LEU A 63 -8.70 2.57 11.86
CA LEU A 63 -8.99 2.80 13.28
C LEU A 63 -10.32 3.54 13.46
N LYS A 64 -10.51 4.67 12.77
CA LYS A 64 -11.74 5.47 12.86
C LYS A 64 -12.99 4.70 12.41
N ALA A 65 -12.90 3.97 11.31
CA ALA A 65 -14.01 3.14 10.82
C ALA A 65 -14.44 2.05 11.83
N ASN A 66 -13.51 1.61 12.68
CA ASN A 66 -13.76 0.66 13.75
C ASN A 66 -13.99 1.32 15.14
N GLY A 67 -14.31 2.61 15.17
CA GLY A 67 -14.63 3.32 16.41
C GLY A 67 -13.47 3.49 17.38
N ILE A 68 -12.25 3.53 16.85
CA ILE A 68 -11.01 3.78 17.61
C ILE A 68 -10.48 5.16 17.24
N ASP A 69 -10.35 6.04 18.21
CA ASP A 69 -9.75 7.37 18.02
C ASP A 69 -8.21 7.23 17.96
N PRO A 70 -7.57 7.50 16.80
CA PRO A 70 -6.13 7.33 16.66
C PRO A 70 -5.30 8.28 17.53
N GLU A 71 -5.91 9.35 18.08
CA GLU A 71 -5.21 10.31 18.93
C GLU A 71 -5.39 10.02 20.44
N LYS A 72 -6.39 9.19 20.81
CA LYS A 72 -6.73 8.92 22.23
C LYS A 72 -6.62 7.47 22.63
N ASP A 73 -7.05 6.58 21.72
CA ASP A 73 -7.21 5.15 22.05
C ASP A 73 -5.95 4.33 21.75
N VAL A 74 -5.02 4.88 20.96
CA VAL A 74 -3.72 4.26 20.64
C VAL A 74 -2.60 5.29 20.76
N THR A 75 -1.36 4.84 20.85
CA THR A 75 -0.19 5.72 20.75
C THR A 75 0.58 5.38 19.49
N VAL A 76 0.58 6.25 18.47
CA VAL A 76 1.34 6.02 17.24
C VAL A 76 2.69 6.73 17.32
N GLU A 77 3.77 5.96 17.35
CA GLU A 77 5.14 6.46 17.34
C GLU A 77 5.82 6.26 15.99
N PHE A 78 6.23 7.35 15.35
CA PHE A 78 6.89 7.29 14.05
C PHE A 78 8.40 7.15 14.21
N LYS A 79 8.96 6.15 13.51
CA LYS A 79 10.39 5.93 13.33
C LYS A 79 10.82 6.43 11.95
N SER A 80 12.11 6.69 11.77
CA SER A 80 12.64 7.20 10.49
C SER A 80 12.56 6.13 9.39
N GLU A 81 12.81 4.87 9.74
CA GLU A 81 12.89 3.75 8.81
C GLU A 81 12.19 2.50 9.34
N HIS A 82 11.82 1.59 8.42
CA HIS A 82 11.19 0.31 8.76
C HIS A 82 12.06 -0.58 9.67
N ALA A 83 13.38 -0.54 9.50
CA ALA A 83 14.31 -1.30 10.34
C ALA A 83 14.28 -0.86 11.82
N GLU A 84 14.02 0.43 12.07
CA GLU A 84 13.85 0.95 13.44
C GLU A 84 12.54 0.48 14.06
N VAL A 85 11.46 0.35 13.26
CA VAL A 85 10.20 -0.25 13.71
C VAL A 85 10.42 -1.68 14.17
N VAL A 86 11.12 -2.50 13.38
CA VAL A 86 11.46 -3.89 13.76
C VAL A 86 12.29 -3.92 15.04
N SER A 87 13.28 -3.03 15.16
CA SER A 87 14.12 -2.95 16.36
C SER A 87 13.32 -2.59 17.61
N ALA A 88 12.35 -1.68 17.49
CA ALA A 88 11.46 -1.29 18.58
C ALA A 88 10.56 -2.46 19.02
N LEU A 89 10.00 -3.23 18.08
CA LEU A 89 9.20 -4.44 18.38
C LEU A 89 9.98 -5.53 19.15
N VAL A 90 11.28 -5.64 18.87
CA VAL A 90 12.12 -6.60 19.61
C VAL A 90 12.31 -6.16 21.07
N GLN A 91 12.35 -4.85 21.32
CA GLN A 91 12.56 -4.28 22.66
C GLN A 91 11.25 -4.16 23.45
N ASP A 92 10.15 -3.84 22.80
CA ASP A 92 8.83 -3.70 23.40
C ASP A 92 7.88 -4.80 22.91
N GLN A 93 7.74 -5.86 23.70
CA GLN A 93 6.88 -7.01 23.36
C GLN A 93 5.37 -6.71 23.51
N THR A 94 5.01 -5.53 24.00
CA THR A 94 3.59 -5.12 24.14
C THR A 94 3.11 -4.28 22.98
N ALA A 95 4.04 -3.77 22.16
CA ALA A 95 3.77 -2.91 21.03
C ALA A 95 3.47 -3.69 19.74
N VAL A 96 2.91 -2.97 18.78
CA VAL A 96 2.61 -3.44 17.44
C VAL A 96 3.40 -2.60 16.45
N GLY A 97 3.88 -3.17 15.34
CA GLY A 97 4.55 -2.43 14.28
C GLY A 97 3.74 -2.44 12.99
N LEU A 98 3.58 -1.29 12.38
CA LEU A 98 3.04 -1.15 11.03
C LEU A 98 4.17 -1.22 10.01
N LEU A 99 4.22 -2.27 9.23
CA LEU A 99 5.29 -2.57 8.28
C LEU A 99 4.73 -2.94 6.91
N PRO A 100 5.39 -2.53 5.82
CA PRO A 100 5.05 -2.99 4.47
C PRO A 100 5.77 -4.31 4.13
N GLN A 101 5.23 -5.07 3.15
CA GLN A 101 6.03 -6.06 2.43
C GLN A 101 7.08 -5.35 1.55
N PRO A 102 8.25 -5.93 1.34
CA PRO A 102 8.78 -7.21 1.86
C PRO A 102 9.46 -7.10 3.24
N PHE A 103 9.38 -5.95 3.91
CA PHE A 103 10.00 -5.77 5.24
C PHE A 103 9.40 -6.69 6.31
N VAL A 104 8.10 -6.94 6.24
CA VAL A 104 7.43 -7.94 7.11
C VAL A 104 8.12 -9.28 6.97
N THR A 105 8.20 -9.84 5.76
CA THR A 105 8.85 -11.12 5.49
C THR A 105 10.29 -11.15 6.00
N THR A 106 11.05 -10.08 5.73
CA THR A 106 12.45 -9.95 6.21
C THR A 106 12.52 -9.98 7.74
N ALA A 107 11.60 -9.29 8.43
CA ALA A 107 11.55 -9.25 9.89
C ALA A 107 11.22 -10.62 10.49
N LEU A 108 10.19 -11.29 9.94
CA LEU A 108 9.78 -12.63 10.39
C LEU A 108 10.87 -13.68 10.15
N MET A 109 11.61 -13.60 9.04
CA MET A 109 12.73 -14.51 8.78
C MET A 109 13.90 -14.32 9.75
N LYS A 110 14.08 -13.13 10.31
CA LYS A 110 15.14 -12.80 11.26
C LYS A 110 14.76 -13.05 12.73
N ASN A 111 13.47 -13.07 13.02
CA ASN A 111 12.97 -13.22 14.39
C ASN A 111 11.65 -14.01 14.40
N ASP A 112 11.73 -15.26 14.81
CA ASP A 112 10.62 -16.22 14.87
C ASP A 112 9.54 -15.89 15.91
N LYS A 113 9.80 -14.92 16.80
CA LYS A 113 8.82 -14.42 17.76
C LYS A 113 7.87 -13.39 17.16
N LEU A 114 8.26 -12.78 16.04
CA LEU A 114 7.40 -11.84 15.35
C LEU A 114 6.32 -12.59 14.55
N LYS A 115 5.11 -12.04 14.55
CA LYS A 115 3.97 -12.56 13.79
C LYS A 115 3.21 -11.42 13.12
N VAL A 116 2.64 -11.71 11.96
CA VAL A 116 1.59 -10.86 11.40
C VAL A 116 0.34 -11.03 12.27
N ALA A 117 -0.10 -9.97 12.89
CA ALA A 117 -1.32 -9.94 13.69
C ALA A 117 -2.54 -9.61 12.82
N LEU A 118 -2.43 -8.54 12.01
CA LEU A 118 -3.53 -8.08 11.15
C LEU A 118 -3.02 -7.63 9.78
N ASP A 119 -3.83 -7.84 8.77
CA ASP A 119 -3.65 -7.32 7.41
C ASP A 119 -4.46 -6.03 7.26
N LEU A 120 -3.78 -4.90 7.06
CA LEU A 120 -4.44 -3.60 6.98
C LEU A 120 -5.26 -3.44 5.70
N ASN A 121 -4.88 -4.13 4.61
CA ASN A 121 -5.69 -4.13 3.38
C ASN A 121 -7.04 -4.81 3.61
N LYS A 122 -7.01 -5.98 4.24
CA LYS A 122 -8.23 -6.69 4.59
C LYS A 122 -9.10 -5.89 5.55
N LEU A 123 -8.51 -5.27 6.57
CA LEU A 123 -9.25 -4.39 7.48
C LEU A 123 -9.87 -3.19 6.75
N TRP A 124 -9.18 -2.63 5.77
CA TRP A 124 -9.73 -1.58 4.91
C TRP A 124 -10.97 -2.08 4.16
N GLU A 125 -10.86 -3.21 3.48
CA GLU A 125 -11.95 -3.80 2.71
C GLU A 125 -13.18 -4.13 3.58
N ASP A 126 -12.93 -4.65 4.80
CA ASP A 126 -13.99 -5.00 5.75
C ASP A 126 -14.64 -3.76 6.41
N SER A 127 -13.96 -2.60 6.39
CA SER A 127 -14.38 -1.38 7.08
C SER A 127 -14.97 -0.30 6.17
N MET A 128 -14.72 -0.37 4.85
CA MET A 128 -15.16 0.63 3.87
C MET A 128 -16.25 0.06 2.98
N ASP A 129 -17.46 0.64 3.04
CA ASP A 129 -18.63 0.17 2.28
C ASP A 129 -18.75 0.76 0.87
N ASP A 130 -17.75 1.56 0.43
CA ASP A 130 -17.78 2.32 -0.82
C ASP A 130 -17.10 1.61 -2.00
N GLY A 131 -16.63 0.37 -1.81
CA GLY A 131 -15.88 -0.41 -2.81
C GLY A 131 -14.45 0.06 -3.01
N SER A 132 -13.97 1.01 -2.22
CA SER A 132 -12.57 1.43 -2.24
C SER A 132 -11.62 0.33 -1.81
N LYS A 133 -10.38 0.41 -2.28
CA LYS A 133 -9.28 -0.47 -1.87
C LYS A 133 -8.12 0.38 -1.40
N LEU A 134 -7.32 -0.18 -0.51
CA LEU A 134 -6.07 0.46 -0.10
C LEU A 134 -5.06 0.41 -1.26
N VAL A 135 -5.03 1.47 -2.09
CA VAL A 135 -4.15 1.55 -3.26
C VAL A 135 -2.80 2.12 -2.85
N THR A 136 -1.74 1.33 -2.99
CA THR A 136 -0.37 1.73 -2.63
C THR A 136 0.53 1.96 -3.84
N GLY A 137 0.23 1.36 -4.98
CA GLY A 137 0.98 1.51 -6.23
C GLY A 137 0.10 1.75 -7.45
N VAL A 138 0.54 2.63 -8.35
CA VAL A 138 -0.07 2.84 -9.67
C VAL A 138 0.99 3.07 -10.73
N VAL A 139 0.65 2.77 -11.98
CA VAL A 139 1.40 3.16 -13.18
C VAL A 139 0.81 4.47 -13.68
N ILE A 140 1.66 5.44 -14.00
CA ILE A 140 1.26 6.73 -14.57
C ILE A 140 2.01 7.02 -15.85
N ALA A 141 1.41 7.80 -16.73
CA ALA A 141 2.07 8.34 -17.92
C ALA A 141 1.73 9.83 -18.10
N ASN A 142 2.60 10.53 -18.82
CA ASN A 142 2.36 11.89 -19.28
C ASN A 142 1.28 11.89 -20.39
N ASN A 143 0.36 12.84 -20.36
CA ASN A 143 -0.79 12.88 -21.29
C ASN A 143 -0.38 13.14 -22.74
N GLU A 144 0.61 13.99 -22.98
CA GLU A 144 1.14 14.22 -24.34
C GLU A 144 1.69 12.92 -24.92
N PHE A 145 2.49 12.17 -24.11
CA PHE A 145 3.02 10.87 -24.54
C PHE A 145 1.91 9.86 -24.81
N VAL A 146 0.87 9.82 -23.99
CA VAL A 146 -0.29 8.92 -24.18
C VAL A 146 -1.02 9.23 -25.48
N GLN A 147 -1.24 10.53 -25.78
CA GLN A 147 -1.92 10.97 -27.01
C GLN A 147 -1.11 10.67 -28.27
N ASP A 148 0.20 10.95 -28.23
CA ASP A 148 1.08 10.78 -29.39
C ASP A 148 1.47 9.33 -29.65
N HIS A 149 1.39 8.46 -28.62
CA HIS A 149 1.90 7.10 -28.66
C HIS A 149 0.95 6.07 -28.04
N ALA A 150 -0.36 6.22 -28.27
CA ALA A 150 -1.39 5.36 -27.68
C ALA A 150 -1.12 3.85 -27.90
N ASP A 151 -0.69 3.47 -29.12
CA ASP A 151 -0.35 2.08 -29.44
C ASP A 151 0.77 1.54 -28.55
N LYS A 152 1.83 2.34 -28.31
CA LYS A 152 2.95 1.94 -27.44
C LYS A 152 2.55 1.85 -25.98
N VAL A 153 1.63 2.72 -25.52
CA VAL A 153 1.08 2.65 -24.17
C VAL A 153 0.28 1.36 -24.00
N ASN A 154 -0.54 1.00 -24.99
CA ASN A 154 -1.31 -0.24 -24.96
C ASN A 154 -0.41 -1.47 -24.99
N ASP A 155 0.59 -1.51 -25.87
CA ASP A 155 1.59 -2.60 -25.92
C ASP A 155 2.32 -2.75 -24.58
N PHE A 156 2.70 -1.62 -23.95
CA PHE A 156 3.30 -1.63 -22.62
C PHE A 156 2.37 -2.20 -21.56
N MET A 157 1.10 -1.77 -21.58
CA MET A 157 0.12 -2.25 -20.58
C MET A 157 -0.14 -3.75 -20.72
N ASP A 158 -0.19 -4.28 -21.95
CA ASP A 158 -0.34 -5.70 -22.20
C ASP A 158 0.88 -6.50 -21.69
N ALA A 159 2.09 -6.05 -22.03
CA ALA A 159 3.33 -6.67 -21.52
C ALA A 159 3.47 -6.58 -19.99
N TYR A 160 3.01 -5.45 -19.41
CA TYR A 160 3.03 -5.27 -17.97
C TYR A 160 2.05 -6.23 -17.27
N LYS A 161 0.85 -6.40 -17.85
CA LYS A 161 -0.14 -7.37 -17.37
C LYS A 161 0.43 -8.79 -17.41
N GLU A 162 1.05 -9.20 -18.52
CA GLU A 162 1.72 -10.50 -18.63
C GLU A 162 2.79 -10.69 -17.55
N SER A 163 3.57 -9.65 -17.24
CA SER A 163 4.56 -9.69 -16.17
C SER A 163 3.93 -9.88 -14.79
N VAL A 164 2.82 -9.21 -14.51
CA VAL A 164 2.05 -9.37 -13.25
C VAL A 164 1.49 -10.79 -13.15
N ASP A 165 0.88 -11.30 -14.22
CA ASP A 165 0.34 -12.64 -14.29
C ASP A 165 1.44 -13.70 -14.06
N PHE A 166 2.64 -13.49 -14.66
CA PHE A 166 3.80 -14.36 -14.45
C PHE A 166 4.27 -14.37 -13.00
N VAL A 167 4.44 -13.20 -12.38
CA VAL A 167 4.91 -13.09 -10.98
C VAL A 167 3.96 -13.80 -10.02
N ASN A 168 2.65 -13.70 -10.26
CA ASN A 168 1.64 -14.32 -9.40
C ASN A 168 1.46 -15.82 -9.67
N SER A 169 1.72 -16.30 -10.90
CA SER A 169 1.54 -17.71 -11.27
C SER A 169 2.78 -18.57 -11.03
N ASP A 170 3.98 -18.00 -11.13
CA ASP A 170 5.25 -18.69 -10.92
C ASP A 170 6.18 -17.90 -10.00
N THR A 171 5.81 -17.87 -8.71
CA THR A 171 6.55 -17.12 -7.69
C THR A 171 8.00 -17.61 -7.51
N GLU A 172 8.29 -18.88 -7.82
CA GLU A 172 9.65 -19.42 -7.73
C GLU A 172 10.54 -18.85 -8.83
N ALA A 173 10.09 -18.87 -10.08
CA ALA A 173 10.82 -18.30 -11.20
C ALA A 173 10.93 -16.77 -11.08
N ALA A 174 9.86 -16.09 -10.67
CA ALA A 174 9.88 -14.67 -10.40
C ALA A 174 10.89 -14.29 -9.31
N ALA A 175 10.92 -15.02 -8.19
CA ALA A 175 11.88 -14.81 -7.12
C ALA A 175 13.33 -15.04 -7.57
N GLN A 176 13.56 -16.02 -8.47
CA GLN A 176 14.87 -16.24 -9.05
C GLN A 176 15.33 -15.02 -9.85
N ILE A 177 14.48 -14.48 -10.74
CA ILE A 177 14.79 -13.30 -11.55
C ILE A 177 15.05 -12.09 -10.65
N ILE A 178 14.21 -11.87 -9.62
CA ILE A 178 14.38 -10.78 -8.65
C ILE A 178 15.73 -10.88 -7.93
N GLY A 179 16.12 -12.09 -7.53
CA GLY A 179 17.42 -12.35 -6.90
C GLY A 179 18.60 -12.13 -7.85
N ASP A 180 18.49 -12.62 -9.09
CA ASP A 180 19.55 -12.47 -10.11
C ASP A 180 19.79 -11.00 -10.52
N HIS A 181 18.79 -10.14 -10.34
CA HIS A 181 18.88 -8.70 -10.57
C HIS A 181 19.18 -7.88 -9.30
N ASP A 182 19.56 -8.53 -8.19
CA ASP A 182 19.91 -7.88 -6.92
C ASP A 182 18.84 -6.90 -6.39
N ILE A 183 17.55 -7.14 -6.69
CA ILE A 183 16.44 -6.32 -6.20
C ILE A 183 16.21 -6.62 -4.72
N ILE A 184 16.08 -7.90 -4.40
CA ILE A 184 16.01 -8.44 -3.03
C ILE A 184 16.44 -9.91 -3.06
N ALA A 185 16.90 -10.47 -1.93
CA ALA A 185 17.31 -11.87 -1.87
C ALA A 185 16.18 -12.80 -2.32
N LYS A 186 16.50 -13.81 -3.15
CA LYS A 186 15.54 -14.77 -3.72
C LYS A 186 14.61 -15.37 -2.66
N GLU A 187 15.19 -15.81 -1.54
CA GLU A 187 14.44 -16.47 -0.45
C GLU A 187 13.42 -15.52 0.21
N VAL A 188 13.73 -14.23 0.27
CA VAL A 188 12.80 -13.20 0.76
C VAL A 188 11.73 -12.97 -0.29
N ALA A 189 12.09 -12.77 -1.57
CA ALA A 189 11.15 -12.56 -2.66
C ALA A 189 10.13 -13.70 -2.75
N GLN A 190 10.60 -14.95 -2.74
CA GLN A 190 9.74 -16.13 -2.84
C GLN A 190 8.69 -16.22 -1.74
N LYS A 191 9.03 -15.77 -0.52
CA LYS A 191 8.09 -15.74 0.61
C LYS A 191 7.19 -14.51 0.61
N ALA A 192 7.70 -13.36 0.11
CA ALA A 192 6.99 -12.10 0.18
C ALA A 192 5.99 -11.90 -0.96
N ILE A 193 6.26 -12.40 -2.17
CA ILE A 193 5.42 -12.18 -3.36
C ILE A 193 3.94 -12.46 -3.10
N PRO A 194 3.52 -13.57 -2.47
CA PRO A 194 2.10 -13.85 -2.21
C PRO A 194 1.39 -12.76 -1.38
N ASP A 195 2.15 -12.06 -0.53
CA ASP A 195 1.64 -11.02 0.37
C ASP A 195 1.94 -9.60 -0.13
N CYS A 196 2.52 -9.45 -1.33
CA CYS A 196 2.82 -8.15 -1.92
C CYS A 196 1.63 -7.53 -2.66
N SER A 197 0.50 -8.24 -2.77
CA SER A 197 -0.72 -7.76 -3.45
C SER A 197 -0.43 -7.13 -4.80
N ILE A 198 0.40 -7.78 -5.60
CA ILE A 198 0.79 -7.36 -6.95
C ILE A 198 -0.39 -7.63 -7.88
N VAL A 199 -0.92 -6.57 -8.50
CA VAL A 199 -2.12 -6.63 -9.34
C VAL A 199 -1.92 -5.84 -10.63
N PHE A 200 -2.80 -6.09 -11.61
CA PHE A 200 -2.98 -5.22 -12.77
C PHE A 200 -4.47 -4.93 -12.90
N ILE A 201 -4.86 -3.71 -12.56
CA ILE A 201 -6.27 -3.28 -12.59
C ILE A 201 -6.35 -1.96 -13.37
N GLU A 202 -7.16 -1.93 -14.42
CA GLU A 202 -7.33 -0.80 -15.33
C GLU A 202 -8.82 -0.44 -15.54
N GLY A 203 -9.08 0.63 -16.26
CA GLY A 203 -10.43 1.04 -16.66
C GLY A 203 -11.35 1.41 -15.51
N ASP A 204 -12.63 1.04 -15.61
CA ASP A 204 -13.66 1.43 -14.65
C ASP A 204 -13.44 0.84 -13.24
N GLU A 205 -12.88 -0.36 -13.15
CA GLU A 205 -12.54 -0.97 -11.87
C GLU A 205 -11.46 -0.16 -11.16
N MET A 206 -10.37 0.20 -11.86
CA MET A 206 -9.33 1.09 -11.35
C MET A 206 -9.92 2.43 -10.90
N LYS A 207 -10.76 3.05 -11.73
CA LYS A 207 -11.39 4.34 -11.41
C LYS A 207 -12.22 4.26 -10.14
N THR A 208 -13.07 3.24 -10.00
CA THR A 208 -13.94 3.06 -8.84
C THR A 208 -13.14 2.94 -7.54
N MET A 209 -12.18 2.01 -7.49
CA MET A 209 -11.41 1.79 -6.27
C MET A 209 -10.48 2.96 -5.93
N LEU A 210 -9.88 3.60 -6.94
CA LEU A 210 -8.96 4.70 -6.73
C LEU A 210 -9.68 5.99 -6.33
N SER A 211 -10.85 6.27 -6.92
CA SER A 211 -11.64 7.45 -6.55
C SER A 211 -12.17 7.34 -5.12
N GLY A 212 -12.67 6.18 -4.68
CA GLY A 212 -13.07 5.96 -3.29
C GLY A 212 -11.89 6.12 -2.33
N TYR A 213 -10.73 5.54 -2.66
CA TYR A 213 -9.51 5.72 -1.85
C TYR A 213 -9.10 7.19 -1.72
N LEU A 214 -9.11 7.95 -2.83
CA LEU A 214 -8.79 9.38 -2.81
C LEU A 214 -9.81 10.20 -2.02
N ALA A 215 -11.10 9.87 -2.11
CA ALA A 215 -12.15 10.52 -1.31
C ALA A 215 -11.91 10.29 0.20
N THR A 216 -11.57 9.08 0.62
CA THR A 216 -11.23 8.80 2.03
C THR A 216 -10.02 9.61 2.50
N LEU A 217 -9.02 9.84 1.64
CA LEU A 217 -7.88 10.69 1.96
C LEU A 217 -8.27 12.19 2.03
N ASP A 218 -9.13 12.64 1.11
CA ASP A 218 -9.64 14.02 1.08
C ASP A 218 -10.41 14.36 2.36
N ASP A 219 -11.27 13.47 2.81
CA ASP A 219 -12.03 13.59 4.05
C ASP A 219 -11.13 13.73 5.30
N GLN A 220 -9.96 13.09 5.29
CA GLN A 220 -9.00 13.23 6.38
C GLN A 220 -8.24 14.55 6.32
N ASN A 221 -7.77 14.91 5.16
CA ASN A 221 -7.02 16.15 4.92
C ASN A 221 -6.87 16.38 3.40
N PRO A 222 -7.59 17.34 2.80
CA PRO A 222 -7.51 17.65 1.37
C PRO A 222 -6.09 17.93 0.85
N GLU A 223 -5.22 18.49 1.67
CA GLU A 223 -3.82 18.80 1.29
C GLU A 223 -3.01 17.53 0.90
N ILE A 224 -3.42 16.36 1.40
CA ILE A 224 -2.76 15.08 1.07
C ILE A 224 -2.86 14.80 -0.41
N ILE A 225 -3.99 15.10 -1.00
CA ILE A 225 -4.27 14.85 -2.43
C ILE A 225 -4.03 16.08 -3.30
N GLY A 226 -3.51 17.18 -2.74
CA GLY A 226 -3.22 18.41 -3.48
C GLY A 226 -4.38 19.40 -3.51
N GLY A 227 -5.31 19.31 -2.56
CA GLY A 227 -6.36 20.28 -2.31
C GLY A 227 -7.69 20.04 -3.01
N GLN A 228 -7.76 19.08 -3.94
CA GLN A 228 -9.00 18.70 -4.62
C GLN A 228 -8.91 17.30 -5.23
N LEU A 229 -10.07 16.64 -5.35
CA LEU A 229 -10.18 15.37 -6.06
C LEU A 229 -9.89 15.54 -7.57
N PRO A 230 -9.32 14.52 -8.23
CA PRO A 230 -9.09 14.57 -9.67
C PRO A 230 -10.41 14.47 -10.45
N ASP A 231 -10.40 15.01 -11.65
CA ASP A 231 -11.48 14.79 -12.63
C ASP A 231 -11.25 13.48 -13.43
N ASP A 232 -12.18 13.20 -14.35
CA ASP A 232 -12.16 11.97 -15.15
C ASP A 232 -10.91 11.81 -16.02
N ALA A 233 -10.26 12.90 -16.41
CA ALA A 233 -9.05 12.86 -17.22
C ALA A 233 -7.83 12.26 -16.49
N PHE A 234 -7.90 12.15 -15.17
CA PHE A 234 -6.87 11.48 -14.37
C PHE A 234 -6.84 9.96 -14.58
N TYR A 235 -7.94 9.36 -15.02
CA TYR A 235 -8.09 7.92 -15.18
C TYR A 235 -8.05 7.55 -16.66
N TYR A 236 -6.96 6.93 -17.08
CA TYR A 236 -6.84 6.45 -18.45
C TYR A 236 -7.79 5.28 -18.73
N THR A 237 -8.43 5.33 -19.88
CA THR A 237 -9.26 4.23 -20.40
C THR A 237 -8.84 3.96 -21.84
N ARG A 238 -8.51 2.72 -22.18
CA ARG A 238 -8.19 2.26 -23.52
C ARG A 238 -9.38 1.56 -24.19
#